data_89bc52f8b8c2f173f6581d8646e9f110
#
_entry.id   89bc52f8b8c2f173f6581d8646e9f110
#
_cell.length_a   1.000
_cell.length_b   1.000
_cell.length_c   1.000
_cell.angle_alpha   90.00
_cell.angle_beta   90.00
_cell.angle_gamma   90.00
#
_symmetry.space_group_name_H-M   'P 1'
#
loop_
_entity.id
_entity.type
_entity.pdbx_description
1 polymer ?
#
loop_
_entity_poly.entity_id
_entity_poly.type
_entity_poly.pdbx_seq_one_letter_code
_entity_poly.pdbx_strand_id
1 'polypeptide(L)'
;MGERDMGTQPLDGLMEAWGLTNHDLVEASPEQFTHKQVRRARTGRLLTLKMMMKVNRTFNVAIWHRLNDEQKEQFVEYGHKDLFSYAKGHDSAAGNPNVELAAVIKDASN
;
A
#
# COMPACT_ATOMS: atom_id res chain seq x y z
N MET A 1 -6.47 20.45 -8.90
CA MET A 1 -7.48 21.07 -8.06
C MET A 1 -7.35 20.59 -6.63
N GLY A 2 -7.11 21.53 -5.75
CA GLY A 2 -6.76 21.23 -4.36
C GLY A 2 -7.85 20.55 -3.55
N GLU A 3 -9.11 20.83 -3.83
CA GLU A 3 -10.20 20.30 -3.02
C GLU A 3 -10.37 18.78 -3.10
N ARG A 4 -9.77 18.16 -4.10
CA ARG A 4 -9.81 16.71 -4.25
C ARG A 4 -8.50 16.03 -3.85
N ASP A 5 -7.57 16.81 -3.35
CA ASP A 5 -6.27 16.32 -2.93
C ASP A 5 -6.23 16.25 -1.41
N MET A 6 -6.15 15.05 -0.89
CA MET A 6 -6.18 14.78 0.56
C MET A 6 -4.79 14.76 1.19
N GLY A 7 -3.77 15.15 0.43
CA GLY A 7 -2.38 15.08 0.90
C GLY A 7 -1.80 13.68 0.82
N THR A 8 -0.51 13.58 1.12
CA THR A 8 0.20 12.29 1.09
C THR A 8 -0.51 11.27 1.98
N GLN A 9 -0.76 10.10 1.44
CA GLN A 9 -1.52 9.06 2.13
C GLN A 9 -0.62 8.06 2.86
N PRO A 10 -1.15 7.35 3.87
CA PRO A 10 -0.38 6.29 4.55
C PRO A 10 0.24 5.28 3.60
N LEU A 11 -0.41 4.99 2.48
CA LEU A 11 0.12 4.11 1.44
C LEU A 11 1.55 4.48 1.06
N ASP A 12 1.83 5.77 0.92
CA ASP A 12 3.16 6.24 0.52
C ASP A 12 4.24 5.79 1.50
N GLY A 13 4.01 6.04 2.79
CA GLY A 13 4.95 5.61 3.84
C GLY A 13 5.06 4.11 3.95
N LEU A 14 3.95 3.40 3.78
CA LEU A 14 3.96 1.93 3.83
C LEU A 14 4.74 1.35 2.65
N MET A 15 4.57 1.91 1.45
CA MET A 15 5.36 1.46 0.30
C MET A 15 6.86 1.66 0.53
N GLU A 16 7.24 2.78 1.12
CA GLU A 16 8.64 3.02 1.48
C GLU A 16 9.14 2.04 2.53
N ALA A 17 8.32 1.74 3.53
CA ALA A 17 8.67 0.81 4.59
C ALA A 17 8.97 -0.59 4.06
N TRP A 18 8.25 -1.00 3.00
CA TRP A 18 8.45 -2.31 2.36
C TRP A 18 9.46 -2.29 1.22
N GLY A 19 9.94 -1.11 0.83
CA GLY A 19 10.84 -0.97 -0.32
C GLY A 19 10.14 -1.19 -1.65
N LEU A 20 8.85 -0.89 -1.73
CA LEU A 20 8.06 -1.05 -2.95
C LEU A 20 8.03 0.23 -3.77
N THR A 21 8.14 0.08 -5.08
CA THR A 21 8.04 1.18 -6.04
C THR A 21 6.67 1.15 -6.73
N ASN A 22 6.35 2.22 -7.45
CA ASN A 22 5.13 2.25 -8.26
C ASN A 22 5.12 1.09 -9.27
N HIS A 23 6.27 0.80 -9.85
CA HIS A 23 6.41 -0.31 -10.80
C HIS A 23 6.04 -1.66 -10.16
N ASP A 24 6.45 -1.87 -8.92
CA ASP A 24 6.16 -3.12 -8.21
C ASP A 24 4.64 -3.36 -8.09
N LEU A 25 3.88 -2.30 -7.83
CA LEU A 25 2.44 -2.42 -7.74
C LEU A 25 1.81 -2.68 -9.12
N VAL A 26 2.29 -1.98 -10.15
CA VAL A 26 1.80 -2.20 -11.51
C VAL A 26 2.03 -3.65 -11.94
N GLU A 27 3.21 -4.19 -11.65
CA GLU A 27 3.57 -5.57 -11.98
C GLU A 27 2.72 -6.60 -11.21
N ALA A 28 2.37 -6.29 -9.97
CA ALA A 28 1.64 -7.23 -9.11
C ALA A 28 0.14 -7.27 -9.43
N SER A 29 -0.38 -6.26 -10.12
CA SER A 29 -1.82 -6.16 -10.36
C SER A 29 -2.27 -7.19 -11.40
N PRO A 30 -3.32 -7.98 -11.09
CA PRO A 30 -3.93 -8.88 -12.10
C PRO A 30 -4.82 -8.11 -13.08
N GLU A 31 -5.13 -6.86 -12.79
CA GLU A 31 -5.94 -5.99 -13.63
C GLU A 31 -5.05 -4.87 -14.18
N GLN A 32 -5.53 -4.17 -15.19
CA GLN A 32 -4.80 -3.04 -15.73
C GLN A 32 -4.65 -1.95 -14.67
N PHE A 33 -3.41 -1.57 -14.38
CA PHE A 33 -3.08 -0.59 -13.36
C PHE A 33 -1.87 0.19 -13.83
N THR A 34 -1.91 1.51 -13.76
CA THR A 34 -0.86 2.37 -14.31
C THR A 34 -0.02 3.01 -13.22
N HIS A 35 1.21 3.39 -13.57
CA HIS A 35 2.09 4.13 -12.66
C HIS A 35 1.43 5.43 -12.20
N LYS A 36 0.69 6.08 -13.10
CA LYS A 36 -0.04 7.32 -12.78
C LYS A 36 -1.10 7.09 -11.70
N GLN A 37 -1.81 5.97 -11.79
CA GLN A 37 -2.83 5.62 -10.79
C GLN A 37 -2.20 5.35 -9.44
N VAL A 38 -1.08 4.63 -9.40
CA VAL A 38 -0.36 4.37 -8.14
C VAL A 38 0.13 5.68 -7.54
N ARG A 39 0.74 6.54 -8.35
CA ARG A 39 1.25 7.82 -7.88
C ARG A 39 0.12 8.68 -7.29
N ARG A 40 -1.03 8.74 -7.96
CA ARG A 40 -2.19 9.49 -7.48
C ARG A 40 -2.69 8.96 -6.15
N ALA A 41 -2.72 7.63 -6.00
CA ALA A 41 -3.12 7.00 -4.75
C ALA A 41 -2.19 7.43 -3.59
N ARG A 42 -0.88 7.47 -3.85
CA ARG A 42 0.12 7.83 -2.84
C ARG A 42 0.07 9.30 -2.46
N THR A 43 -0.20 10.17 -3.42
CA THR A 43 -0.11 11.63 -3.21
C THR A 43 -1.40 12.25 -2.73
N GLY A 44 -2.51 11.50 -2.69
CA GLY A 44 -3.71 11.95 -2.02
C GLY A 44 -4.91 12.25 -2.90
N ARG A 45 -4.89 11.82 -4.16
CA ARG A 45 -6.08 11.96 -5.01
C ARG A 45 -7.23 11.20 -4.35
N LEU A 46 -8.38 11.87 -4.21
CA LEU A 46 -9.56 11.22 -3.65
C LEU A 46 -10.05 10.11 -4.59
N LEU A 47 -10.03 8.88 -4.11
CA LEU A 47 -10.41 7.70 -4.88
C LEU A 47 -11.79 7.20 -4.46
N THR A 48 -12.46 6.50 -5.38
CA THR A 48 -13.68 5.78 -5.04
C THR A 48 -13.33 4.59 -4.15
N LEU A 49 -14.32 4.06 -3.43
CA LEU A 49 -14.12 2.85 -2.62
C LEU A 49 -13.60 1.70 -3.47
N LYS A 50 -14.17 1.52 -4.67
CA LYS A 50 -13.75 0.45 -5.59
C LYS A 50 -12.27 0.57 -5.93
N MET A 51 -11.80 1.78 -6.22
CA MET A 51 -10.40 2.01 -6.55
C MET A 51 -9.50 1.82 -5.32
N MET A 52 -9.93 2.29 -4.15
CA MET A 52 -9.17 2.07 -2.91
C MET A 52 -8.98 0.57 -2.66
N MET A 53 -10.02 -0.23 -2.87
CA MET A 53 -9.94 -1.68 -2.65
C MET A 53 -9.04 -2.35 -3.69
N LYS A 54 -9.04 -1.87 -4.92
CA LYS A 54 -8.13 -2.36 -5.96
C LYS A 54 -6.67 -2.11 -5.58
N VAL A 55 -6.38 -0.89 -5.14
CA VAL A 55 -5.03 -0.52 -4.69
C VAL A 55 -4.63 -1.38 -3.50
N ASN A 56 -5.53 -1.57 -2.56
CA ASN A 56 -5.28 -2.37 -1.36
C ASN A 56 -4.93 -3.82 -1.72
N ARG A 57 -5.74 -4.46 -2.58
CA ARG A 57 -5.45 -5.83 -3.00
C ARG A 57 -4.10 -5.94 -3.68
N THR A 58 -3.82 -5.00 -4.57
CA THR A 58 -2.56 -4.98 -5.31
C THR A 58 -1.37 -4.80 -4.39
N PHE A 59 -1.50 -3.92 -3.40
CA PHE A 59 -0.44 -3.70 -2.41
C PHE A 59 -0.15 -4.98 -1.62
N ASN A 60 -1.19 -5.65 -1.11
CA ASN A 60 -1.02 -6.89 -0.38
C ASN A 60 -0.40 -7.99 -1.25
N VAL A 61 -0.81 -8.10 -2.50
CA VAL A 61 -0.26 -9.09 -3.44
C VAL A 61 1.22 -8.81 -3.71
N ALA A 62 1.59 -7.55 -3.91
CA ALA A 62 2.98 -7.17 -4.16
C ALA A 62 3.88 -7.57 -2.98
N ILE A 63 3.39 -7.38 -1.75
CA ILE A 63 4.11 -7.81 -0.56
C ILE A 63 4.20 -9.33 -0.50
N TRP A 64 3.08 -10.01 -0.68
CA TRP A 64 2.97 -11.47 -0.56
C TRP A 64 3.99 -12.18 -1.45
N HIS A 65 4.20 -11.67 -2.67
CA HIS A 65 5.16 -12.25 -3.59
C HIS A 65 6.62 -12.16 -3.13
N ARG A 66 6.89 -11.32 -2.16
CA ARG A 66 8.25 -11.12 -1.62
C ARG A 66 8.52 -11.97 -0.37
N LEU A 67 7.48 -12.64 0.15
CA LEU A 67 7.59 -13.37 1.41
C LEU A 67 7.90 -14.84 1.18
N ASN A 68 8.75 -15.42 2.04
CA ASN A 68 8.90 -16.86 2.09
C ASN A 68 7.77 -17.45 2.95
N ASP A 69 7.71 -18.78 3.07
CA ASP A 69 6.61 -19.44 3.76
C ASP A 69 6.48 -19.03 5.22
N GLU A 70 7.60 -18.90 5.93
CA GLU A 70 7.59 -18.48 7.33
C GLU A 70 7.11 -17.02 7.47
N GLN A 71 7.57 -16.15 6.59
CA GLN A 71 7.17 -14.74 6.61
C GLN A 71 5.69 -14.58 6.28
N LYS A 72 5.14 -15.40 5.40
CA LYS A 72 3.72 -15.39 5.08
C LYS A 72 2.85 -15.66 6.30
N GLU A 73 3.33 -16.50 7.22
CA GLU A 73 2.61 -16.78 8.46
C GLU A 73 2.61 -15.59 9.41
N GLN A 74 3.63 -14.73 9.33
CA GLN A 74 3.77 -13.55 10.17
C GLN A 74 3.03 -12.33 9.62
N PHE A 75 2.75 -12.32 8.33
CA PHE A 75 2.20 -11.15 7.64
C PHE A 75 0.76 -10.85 8.08
N VAL A 76 0.53 -9.59 8.46
CA VAL A 76 -0.81 -9.07 8.76
C VAL A 76 -1.30 -8.29 7.55
N GLU A 77 -2.35 -8.78 6.90
CA GLU A 77 -2.90 -8.18 5.70
C GLU A 77 -3.46 -6.78 5.98
N TYR A 78 -3.19 -5.84 5.06
CA TYR A 78 -3.71 -4.49 5.18
C TYR A 78 -5.13 -4.39 4.62
N GLY A 79 -5.94 -3.52 5.23
CA GLY A 79 -7.21 -3.12 4.68
C GLY A 79 -7.06 -1.74 4.01
N HIS A 80 -8.02 -1.36 3.18
CA HIS A 80 -7.99 -0.05 2.51
C HIS A 80 -7.98 1.10 3.51
N LYS A 81 -8.59 0.94 4.67
CA LYS A 81 -8.60 1.94 5.73
C LYS A 81 -7.21 2.18 6.32
N ASP A 82 -6.28 1.25 6.15
CA ASP A 82 -4.89 1.41 6.59
C ASP A 82 -4.08 2.23 5.60
N LEU A 83 -4.51 2.28 4.35
CA LEU A 83 -3.77 2.94 3.25
C LEU A 83 -4.23 4.36 2.98
N PHE A 84 -5.47 4.68 3.31
CA PHE A 84 -6.09 5.96 2.96
C PHE A 84 -6.69 6.63 4.18
N SER A 85 -6.19 7.82 4.50
CA SER A 85 -6.63 8.57 5.69
C SER A 85 -8.09 9.03 5.60
N TYR A 86 -8.62 9.17 4.38
CA TYR A 86 -10.01 9.58 4.18
C TYR A 86 -10.98 8.40 4.11
N ALA A 87 -10.47 7.17 4.21
CA ALA A 87 -11.32 5.98 4.19
C ALA A 87 -12.09 5.87 5.52
N LYS A 88 -13.34 5.43 5.42
CA LYS A 88 -14.16 5.18 6.61
C LYS A 88 -13.50 4.11 7.47
N GLY A 89 -13.36 4.40 8.76
CA GLY A 89 -12.74 3.47 9.69
C GLY A 89 -11.24 3.64 9.85
N HIS A 90 -10.64 4.64 9.18
CA HIS A 90 -9.22 4.92 9.34
C HIS A 90 -8.92 5.31 10.79
N ASP A 91 -7.85 4.73 11.35
CA ASP A 91 -7.36 5.06 12.67
C ASP A 91 -5.95 5.63 12.55
N SER A 92 -5.83 6.95 12.73
CA SER A 92 -4.55 7.65 12.60
C SER A 92 -3.55 7.28 13.70
N ALA A 93 -4.02 6.69 14.81
CA ALA A 93 -3.16 6.26 15.90
C ALA A 93 -2.62 4.84 15.71
N ALA A 94 -3.19 4.08 14.77
CA ALA A 94 -2.74 2.72 14.51
C ALA A 94 -1.37 2.73 13.82
N GLY A 95 -0.44 1.93 14.31
CA GLY A 95 0.87 1.77 13.69
C GLY A 95 0.83 0.72 12.59
N ASN A 96 1.97 0.54 11.94
CA ASN A 96 2.14 -0.52 10.94
C ASN A 96 2.29 -1.86 11.68
N PRO A 97 1.34 -2.80 11.52
CA PRO A 97 1.43 -4.09 12.21
C PRO A 97 2.58 -4.96 11.71
N ASN A 98 3.18 -4.61 10.56
CA ASN A 98 4.25 -5.37 9.94
C ASN A 98 5.60 -4.65 9.99
N VAL A 99 5.81 -3.74 10.94
CA VAL A 99 6.98 -2.87 10.93
C VAL A 99 8.31 -3.64 10.86
N GLU A 100 8.43 -4.71 11.63
CA GLU A 100 9.66 -5.51 11.65
C GLU A 100 9.83 -6.33 10.38
N LEU A 101 8.76 -6.98 9.94
CA LEU A 101 8.79 -7.77 8.71
C LEU A 101 9.10 -6.90 7.50
N ALA A 102 8.48 -5.73 7.42
CA ALA A 102 8.73 -4.79 6.33
C ALA A 102 10.19 -4.37 6.27
N ALA A 103 10.82 -4.11 7.42
CA ALA A 103 12.23 -3.74 7.49
C ALA A 103 13.12 -4.85 6.95
N VAL A 104 12.83 -6.09 7.30
CA VAL A 104 13.60 -7.26 6.83
C VAL A 104 13.50 -7.39 5.31
N ILE A 105 12.28 -7.26 4.77
CA ILE A 105 12.05 -7.39 3.32
C ILE A 105 12.72 -6.24 2.57
N LYS A 106 12.60 -5.02 3.07
CA LYS A 106 13.23 -3.86 2.45
C LYS A 106 14.75 -4.01 2.40
N ASP A 107 15.37 -4.44 3.51
CA ASP A 107 16.80 -4.62 3.58
C ASP A 107 17.29 -5.71 2.63
N ALA A 108 16.51 -6.76 2.47
CA ALA A 108 16.86 -7.86 1.57
C ALA A 108 16.78 -7.44 0.09
N SER A 109 16.03 -6.39 -0.21
CA SER A 109 15.84 -5.88 -1.58
C SER A 109 16.93 -4.92 -2.02
N ASN A 110 17.74 -4.43 -1.10
CA ASN A 110 18.81 -3.45 -1.38
C ASN A 110 20.14 -4.10 -1.72
#